data_3bfcb30b0eb959f354cef1576e8dd527
#
_entry.id   3bfcb30b0eb959f354cef1576e8dd527
#
_cell.length_a   1.000
_cell.length_b   1.000
_cell.length_c   1.000
_cell.angle_alpha   90.00
_cell.angle_beta   90.00
_cell.angle_gamma   90.00
#
_symmetry.space_group_name_H-M   'P 1'
#
loop_
_entity.id
_entity.type
_entity.pdbx_description
1 polymer ?
#
loop_
_entity_poly.entity_id
_entity_poly.type
_entity_poly.pdbx_seq_one_letter_code
_entity_poly.pdbx_strand_id
1 'polypeptide(L)'
;MTHPDRRHFTLSAAAKLLRFGPNKLRALLRTQGVLDANNLPRRQYVQSGDFKVDVRERVGAYDIRHQYAVALVSGRGLTLLRQLIDEH
;
A
#
# COMPACT_ATOMS: atom_id res chain seq x y z
N MET A 1 -8.17 -12.35 20.35
CA MET A 1 -6.77 -12.66 20.02
C MET A 1 -6.31 -11.79 18.86
N THR A 2 -5.24 -11.07 19.04
CA THR A 2 -4.73 -10.16 18.03
C THR A 2 -3.72 -10.88 17.14
N HIS A 3 -3.97 -10.88 15.85
CA HIS A 3 -3.03 -11.45 14.90
C HIS A 3 -2.22 -10.31 14.28
N PRO A 4 -0.89 -10.35 14.34
CA PRO A 4 -0.04 -9.34 13.72
C PRO A 4 -0.36 -9.18 12.23
N ASP A 5 -0.75 -10.26 11.58
CA ASP A 5 -1.05 -10.29 10.14
C ASP A 5 -2.29 -9.48 9.76
N ARG A 6 -3.11 -9.10 10.75
CA ARG A 6 -4.30 -8.30 10.50
C ARG A 6 -4.01 -6.81 10.45
N ARG A 7 -2.82 -6.41 10.86
CA ARG A 7 -2.43 -5.01 10.76
C ARG A 7 -2.10 -4.69 9.31
N HIS A 8 -2.69 -3.60 8.86
CA HIS A 8 -2.43 -3.08 7.53
C HIS A 8 -2.01 -1.62 7.66
N PHE A 9 -1.08 -1.22 6.81
CA PHE A 9 -0.51 0.12 6.83
C PHE A 9 -0.75 0.77 5.49
N THR A 10 -1.01 2.07 5.50
CA THR A 10 -1.01 2.84 4.26
C THR A 10 0.41 2.87 3.70
N LEU A 11 0.55 3.20 2.42
CA LEU A 11 1.89 3.33 1.82
C LEU A 11 2.71 4.42 2.53
N SER A 12 2.06 5.50 2.94
CA SER A 12 2.75 6.58 3.66
C SER A 12 3.25 6.09 5.03
N ALA A 13 2.44 5.33 5.76
CA ALA A 13 2.84 4.78 7.05
C ALA A 13 3.97 3.75 6.87
N ALA A 14 3.87 2.89 5.85
CA ALA A 14 4.90 1.92 5.55
C ALA A 14 6.22 2.61 5.20
N ALA A 15 6.17 3.68 4.42
CA ALA A 15 7.35 4.45 4.07
C ALA A 15 8.04 5.02 5.30
N LYS A 16 7.26 5.54 6.25
CA LYS A 16 7.82 6.04 7.51
C LYS A 16 8.50 4.95 8.31
N LEU A 17 7.87 3.79 8.40
CA LEU A 17 8.45 2.64 9.13
C LEU A 17 9.76 2.19 8.50
N LEU A 18 9.86 2.25 7.18
CA LEU A 18 11.04 1.81 6.45
C LEU A 18 12.05 2.95 6.22
N ARG A 19 11.76 4.15 6.70
CA ARG A 19 12.62 5.33 6.53
C ARG A 19 12.93 5.62 5.08
N PHE A 20 11.90 5.53 4.26
CA PHE A 20 12.01 5.76 2.81
C PHE A 20 10.95 6.77 2.41
N GLY A 21 11.25 7.65 1.45
CA GLY A 21 10.30 8.68 1.05
C GLY A 21 9.01 8.06 0.47
N PRO A 22 7.82 8.54 0.86
CA PRO A 22 6.57 7.95 0.40
C PRO A 22 6.39 8.04 -1.12
N ASN A 23 6.75 9.14 -1.74
CA ASN A 23 6.66 9.27 -3.20
C ASN A 23 7.71 8.40 -3.89
N LYS A 24 8.89 8.28 -3.30
CA LYS A 24 9.94 7.39 -3.81
C LYS A 24 9.49 5.94 -3.72
N LEU A 25 8.82 5.58 -2.63
CA LEU A 25 8.31 4.22 -2.44
C LEU A 25 7.27 3.89 -3.51
N ARG A 26 6.32 4.78 -3.75
CA ARG A 26 5.31 4.56 -4.78
C ARG A 26 5.94 4.39 -6.16
N ALA A 27 6.89 5.26 -6.48
CA ALA A 27 7.59 5.18 -7.76
C ALA A 27 8.36 3.87 -7.92
N LEU A 28 9.05 3.45 -6.87
CA LEU A 28 9.78 2.19 -6.86
C LEU A 28 8.83 1.01 -7.10
N LEU A 29 7.70 0.99 -6.39
CA LEU A 29 6.74 -0.10 -6.50
C LEU A 29 6.08 -0.14 -7.88
N ARG A 30 5.83 1.01 -8.49
CA ARG A 30 5.33 1.05 -9.88
C ARG A 30 6.37 0.50 -10.84
N THR A 31 7.61 0.91 -10.67
CA THR A 31 8.72 0.44 -11.52
C THR A 31 8.93 -1.06 -11.41
N GLN A 32 8.80 -1.60 -10.20
CA GLN A 32 8.97 -3.04 -9.96
C GLN A 32 7.72 -3.86 -10.29
N GLY A 33 6.66 -3.21 -10.73
CA GLY A 33 5.43 -3.93 -11.10
C GLY A 33 4.61 -4.41 -9.93
N VAL A 34 4.82 -3.86 -8.74
CA VAL A 34 4.03 -4.19 -7.56
C VAL A 34 2.74 -3.38 -7.54
N LEU A 35 2.83 -2.10 -7.91
CA LEU A 35 1.67 -1.23 -8.04
C LEU A 35 1.42 -0.93 -9.51
N ASP A 36 0.16 -0.68 -9.84
CA ASP A 36 -0.21 -0.21 -11.17
C ASP A 36 -0.08 1.33 -11.25
N ALA A 37 -0.49 1.90 -12.38
CA ALA A 37 -0.41 3.34 -12.60
C ALA A 37 -1.25 4.15 -11.61
N ASN A 38 -2.25 3.54 -10.99
CA ASN A 38 -3.12 4.17 -10.02
C ASN A 38 -2.67 3.95 -8.57
N ASN A 39 -1.47 3.41 -8.38
CA ASN A 39 -0.90 3.07 -7.07
C ASN A 39 -1.71 2.02 -6.32
N LEU A 40 -2.37 1.11 -7.05
CA LEU A 40 -3.07 -0.02 -6.48
C LEU A 40 -2.26 -1.29 -6.70
N PRO A 41 -2.29 -2.23 -5.75
CA PRO A 41 -1.48 -3.45 -5.87
C PRO A 41 -2.00 -4.33 -6.99
N ARG A 42 -1.07 -4.94 -7.71
CA ARG A 42 -1.43 -5.91 -8.73
C ARG A 42 -1.99 -7.17 -8.07
N ARG A 43 -2.81 -7.89 -8.83
CA ARG A 43 -3.56 -9.05 -8.32
C ARG A 43 -2.67 -10.05 -7.57
N GLN A 44 -1.49 -10.36 -8.09
CA GLN A 44 -0.62 -11.35 -7.48
C GLN A 44 -0.19 -10.97 -6.06
N TYR A 45 -0.05 -9.69 -5.79
CA TYR A 45 0.35 -9.20 -4.47
C TYR A 45 -0.82 -9.11 -3.50
N VAL A 46 -2.03 -9.01 -4.01
CA VAL A 46 -3.24 -9.12 -3.20
C VAL A 46 -3.48 -10.58 -2.84
N GLN A 47 -3.32 -11.47 -3.80
CA GLN A 47 -3.51 -12.91 -3.59
C GLN A 47 -2.48 -13.49 -2.63
N SER A 48 -1.25 -12.98 -2.65
CA SER A 48 -0.20 -13.46 -1.75
C SER A 48 -0.40 -12.99 -0.31
N GLY A 49 -1.28 -12.01 -0.09
CA GLY A 49 -1.49 -11.44 1.24
C GLY A 49 -0.52 -10.32 1.60
N ASP A 50 0.34 -9.90 0.68
CA ASP A 50 1.26 -8.81 0.91
C ASP A 50 0.55 -7.46 0.94
N PHE A 51 -0.49 -7.33 0.14
CA PHE A 51 -1.27 -6.10 0.00
C PHE A 51 -2.76 -6.38 0.08
N LYS A 52 -3.49 -5.33 0.39
CA LYS A 52 -4.96 -5.34 0.41
C LYS A 52 -5.43 -4.04 -0.24
N VAL A 53 -6.57 -4.11 -0.92
CA VAL A 53 -7.24 -2.92 -1.43
C VAL A 53 -8.41 -2.60 -0.52
N ASP A 54 -8.46 -1.38 -0.03
CA ASP A 54 -9.55 -0.91 0.81
C ASP A 54 -10.28 0.21 0.09
N VAL A 55 -11.59 0.27 0.26
CA VAL A 55 -12.41 1.33 -0.32
C VAL A 55 -12.78 2.29 0.78
N ARG A 56 -12.44 3.57 0.59
CA ARG A 56 -12.72 4.64 1.54
C ARG A 56 -13.63 5.66 0.90
N GLU A 57 -14.26 6.44 1.76
CA GLU A 57 -15.19 7.46 1.33
C GLU A 57 -14.72 8.81 1.86
N ARG A 58 -14.85 9.81 1.02
CA ARG A 58 -14.55 11.19 1.40
C ARG A 58 -15.72 12.06 0.99
N VAL A 59 -16.14 12.95 1.89
CA VAL A 59 -17.19 13.92 1.60
C VAL A 59 -16.51 15.15 1.00
N GLY A 60 -16.89 15.47 -0.23
CA GLY A 60 -16.39 16.65 -0.93
C GLY A 60 -17.33 17.84 -0.76
N ALA A 61 -17.15 18.85 -1.61
CA ALA A 61 -18.01 20.03 -1.62
C ALA A 61 -19.46 19.62 -1.91
N TYR A 62 -20.41 20.35 -1.32
CA TYR A 62 -21.85 20.13 -1.50
C TYR A 62 -22.31 18.74 -1.05
N ASP A 63 -21.63 18.17 -0.04
CA ASP A 63 -21.96 16.85 0.51
C ASP A 63 -21.90 15.72 -0.52
N ILE A 64 -21.17 15.92 -1.62
CA ILE A 64 -20.97 14.87 -2.60
C ILE A 64 -19.98 13.87 -2.03
N ARG A 65 -20.36 12.60 -2.00
CA ARG A 65 -19.53 11.52 -1.49
C ARG A 65 -18.72 10.90 -2.62
N HIS A 66 -17.42 10.77 -2.38
CA HIS A 66 -16.51 10.16 -3.33
C HIS A 66 -15.92 8.90 -2.72
N GLN A 67 -16.04 7.80 -3.43
CA GLN A 67 -15.37 6.57 -3.05
C GLN A 67 -14.04 6.49 -3.78
N TYR A 68 -13.03 6.00 -3.08
CA TYR A 68 -11.70 5.82 -3.67
C TYR A 68 -11.04 4.60 -3.07
N ALA A 69 -10.20 3.94 -3.88
CA ALA A 69 -9.47 2.75 -3.45
C ALA A 69 -8.09 3.14 -2.96
N VAL A 70 -7.64 2.51 -1.89
CA VAL A 70 -6.30 2.70 -1.35
C VAL A 70 -5.62 1.36 -1.19
N ALA A 71 -4.31 1.35 -1.40
CA ALA A 71 -3.49 0.18 -1.15
C ALA A 71 -3.08 0.15 0.31
N LEU A 72 -3.24 -1.01 0.93
CA LEU A 72 -2.78 -1.24 2.29
C LEU A 72 -1.74 -2.35 2.26
N VAL A 73 -0.74 -2.22 3.10
CA VAL A 73 0.39 -3.15 3.19
C VAL A 73 0.25 -3.97 4.46
N SER A 74 0.30 -5.29 4.34
CA SER A 74 0.30 -6.18 5.50
C SER A 74 1.69 -6.27 6.12
N GLY A 75 1.82 -6.97 7.26
CA GLY A 75 3.13 -7.25 7.83
C GLY A 75 4.05 -8.00 6.87
N ARG A 76 3.49 -8.94 6.11
CA ARG A 76 4.23 -9.64 5.05
C ARG A 76 4.67 -8.67 3.96
N GLY A 77 3.77 -7.75 3.59
CA GLY A 77 4.07 -6.74 2.60
C GLY A 77 5.20 -5.83 3.03
N LEU A 78 5.29 -5.50 4.32
CA LEU A 78 6.41 -4.69 4.82
C LEU A 78 7.75 -5.40 4.59
N THR A 79 7.80 -6.71 4.77
CA THR A 79 9.01 -7.48 4.50
C THR A 79 9.36 -7.43 3.02
N LEU A 80 8.37 -7.56 2.16
CA LEU A 80 8.57 -7.42 0.71
C LEU A 80 9.12 -6.04 0.36
N LEU A 81 8.53 -4.98 0.93
CA LEU A 81 8.97 -3.62 0.65
C LEU A 81 10.41 -3.38 1.11
N ARG A 82 10.77 -3.88 2.28
CA ARG A 82 12.14 -3.75 2.77
C ARG A 82 13.12 -4.43 1.82
N GLN A 83 12.76 -5.61 1.35
CA GLN A 83 13.59 -6.34 0.40
C GLN A 83 13.79 -5.56 -0.90
N LEU A 84 12.71 -5.00 -1.44
CA LEU A 84 12.77 -4.22 -2.67
C LEU A 84 13.61 -2.95 -2.49
N ILE A 85 13.48 -2.29 -1.34
CA ILE A 85 14.28 -1.10 -1.03
C ILE A 85 15.76 -1.46 -0.94
N ASP A 86 16.08 -2.56 -0.28
CA ASP A 86 17.47 -2.98 -0.10
C ASP A 86 18.11 -3.40 -1.43
N GLU A 87 17.32 -3.88 -2.37
CA GLU A 87 17.80 -4.28 -3.69
C GLU A 87 17.88 -3.13 -4.69
N HIS A 88 17.30 -2.00 -4.32
CA HIS A 88 17.19 -0.84 -5.20
C HIS A 88 18.52 -0.14 -5.44
#